data_583a269d36fc8b44b75f6e444dd6906d
#
_entry.id   583a269d36fc8b44b75f6e444dd6906d
#
_cell.length_a   1.000
_cell.length_b   1.000
_cell.length_c   1.000
_cell.angle_alpha   90.00
_cell.angle_beta   90.00
_cell.angle_gamma   90.00
#
_symmetry.space_group_name_H-M   'P 1'
#
loop_
_entity.id
_entity.type
_entity.pdbx_description
1 polymer ?
#
loop_
_entity_poly.entity_id
_entity_poly.type
_entity_poly.pdbx_seq_one_letter_code
_entity_poly.pdbx_strand_id
1 'polypeptide(L)'
;MTPLPDDGTIKTAKTMSSQTTNPNTEAAILARLIQIGQEELPRAAAEYLLSIHFDERDTARMNELSELARQGKLTGAEQAELDSYLHVSNLLAVMQSKGRRALQRSAQ
;
A
#
# COMPACT_ATOMS: atom_id res chain seq x y z
N MET A 1 -15.23 29.77 24.98
CA MET A 1 -15.12 29.37 24.58
C MET A 1 -14.71 28.79 23.90
N THR A 2 -14.59 28.69 23.59
CA THR A 2 -14.47 28.25 22.88
C THR A 2 -13.86 27.44 22.62
N PRO A 3 -13.55 27.15 22.59
CA PRO A 3 -12.90 26.50 22.16
C PRO A 3 -13.07 25.55 21.63
N LEU A 4 -13.50 25.40 21.68
CA LEU A 4 -13.95 24.56 21.23
C LEU A 4 -13.57 24.13 20.13
N PRO A 5 -13.72 24.60 19.62
CA PRO A 5 -13.68 24.31 18.31
C PRO A 5 -12.45 23.74 17.89
N ASP A 6 -11.69 24.30 18.23
CA ASP A 6 -10.52 23.86 17.94
C ASP A 6 -10.41 22.48 17.84
N ASP A 7 -11.05 21.91 18.63
CA ASP A 7 -11.04 20.54 18.64
C ASP A 7 -11.27 20.01 17.33
N GLY A 8 -12.18 20.44 16.69
CA GLY A 8 -12.54 19.87 15.44
C GLY A 8 -11.45 19.99 14.46
N THR A 9 -10.89 21.10 14.39
CA THR A 9 -9.92 21.33 13.41
C THR A 9 -8.71 20.55 13.65
N ILE A 10 -8.35 20.41 14.83
CA ILE A 10 -7.23 19.67 15.15
C ILE A 10 -7.32 18.26 14.72
N LYS A 11 -8.50 17.71 14.73
CA LYS A 11 -8.70 16.41 14.30
C LYS A 11 -8.28 16.20 12.90
N THR A 12 -8.57 17.12 12.07
CA THR A 12 -8.25 16.97 10.68
C THR A 12 -6.77 16.79 10.47
N ALA A 13 -6.01 17.60 11.09
CA ALA A 13 -4.61 17.49 10.92
C ALA A 13 -4.09 16.20 11.48
N LYS A 14 -4.63 15.78 12.56
CA LYS A 14 -4.19 14.58 13.13
C LYS A 14 -4.45 13.42 12.26
N THR A 15 -5.52 13.44 11.55
CA THR A 15 -5.88 12.37 10.71
C THR A 15 -4.77 12.07 9.73
N MET A 16 -4.16 13.06 9.18
CA MET A 16 -3.13 12.83 8.22
C MET A 16 -1.92 12.21 8.85
N SER A 17 -1.53 12.71 9.97
CA SER A 17 -0.41 12.12 10.63
C SER A 17 -0.65 10.73 11.03
N SER A 18 -1.84 10.43 11.45
CA SER A 18 -2.12 9.12 11.93
C SER A 18 -2.07 8.09 10.87
N GLN A 19 -2.21 8.46 9.63
CA GLN A 19 -2.19 7.48 8.57
C GLN A 19 -0.90 6.71 8.54
N THR A 20 0.21 7.34 8.85
CA THR A 20 1.47 6.65 8.79
C THR A 20 1.68 5.71 9.96
N THR A 21 1.00 5.95 11.08
CA THR A 21 1.21 5.12 12.25
C THR A 21 -0.01 4.30 12.59
N ASN A 22 -1.12 4.54 11.94
CA ASN A 22 -2.35 3.84 12.24
C ASN A 22 -2.28 2.42 11.73
N PRO A 23 -2.39 1.40 12.61
CA PRO A 23 -2.30 0.02 12.15
C PRO A 23 -3.54 -0.44 11.40
N ASN A 24 -4.54 0.41 11.32
CA ASN A 24 -5.79 0.05 10.66
C ASN A 24 -6.02 0.78 9.36
N THR A 25 -4.96 1.03 8.60
CA THR A 25 -5.14 1.50 7.24
C THR A 25 -5.72 0.38 6.41
N GLU A 26 -6.31 0.74 5.30
CA GLU A 26 -6.89 -0.26 4.42
C GLU A 26 -5.89 -1.30 3.99
N ALA A 27 -4.70 -0.86 3.64
CA ALA A 27 -3.67 -1.78 3.22
C ALA A 27 -3.27 -2.72 4.34
N ALA A 28 -3.17 -2.20 5.55
CA ALA A 28 -2.81 -3.03 6.70
C ALA A 28 -3.89 -4.06 6.99
N ILE A 29 -5.14 -3.66 6.88
CA ILE A 29 -6.24 -4.59 7.12
C ILE A 29 -6.22 -5.71 6.10
N LEU A 30 -6.04 -5.36 4.84
CA LEU A 30 -5.96 -6.36 3.79
C LEU A 30 -4.79 -7.30 4.00
N ALA A 31 -3.65 -6.75 4.39
CA ALA A 31 -2.47 -7.57 4.63
C ALA A 31 -2.72 -8.58 5.73
N ARG A 32 -3.43 -8.17 6.78
CA ARG A 32 -3.75 -9.09 7.86
C ARG A 32 -4.68 -10.21 7.40
N LEU A 33 -5.66 -9.86 6.55
CA LEU A 33 -6.56 -10.87 6.04
C LEU A 33 -5.82 -11.90 5.19
N ILE A 34 -4.93 -11.43 4.37
CA ILE A 34 -4.14 -12.31 3.53
C ILE A 34 -3.22 -13.18 4.38
N GLN A 35 -2.69 -12.60 5.43
CA GLN A 35 -1.80 -13.34 6.31
C GLN A 35 -2.52 -14.48 7.01
N ILE A 36 -3.76 -14.23 7.42
CA ILE A 36 -4.53 -15.26 8.09
C ILE A 36 -4.72 -16.47 7.19
N GLY A 37 -4.91 -16.25 5.90
CA GLY A 37 -5.16 -17.34 4.99
C GLY A 37 -3.91 -17.97 4.38
N GLN A 38 -2.73 -17.46 4.73
CA GLN A 38 -1.55 -17.87 3.98
C GLN A 38 -1.21 -19.34 4.11
N GLU A 39 -1.55 -19.94 5.23
CA GLU A 39 -1.19 -21.32 5.45
C GLU A 39 -1.89 -22.26 4.51
N GLU A 40 -3.02 -21.83 4.03
CA GLU A 40 -3.82 -22.66 3.15
C GLU A 40 -3.77 -22.19 1.71
N LEU A 41 -2.82 -21.35 1.38
CA LEU A 41 -2.76 -20.80 0.05
C LEU A 41 -2.41 -21.88 -0.97
N PRO A 42 -3.30 -22.20 -1.90
CA PRO A 42 -3.03 -23.21 -2.91
C PRO A 42 -1.89 -22.78 -3.82
N ARG A 43 -1.23 -23.76 -4.41
CA ARG A 43 -0.13 -23.48 -5.31
C ARG A 43 -0.55 -22.59 -6.45
N ALA A 44 -1.71 -22.86 -7.04
CA ALA A 44 -2.19 -22.06 -8.16
C ALA A 44 -2.41 -20.63 -7.75
N ALA A 45 -2.92 -20.39 -6.55
CA ALA A 45 -3.12 -19.04 -6.07
C ALA A 45 -1.79 -18.35 -5.85
N ALA A 46 -0.82 -19.06 -5.30
CA ALA A 46 0.50 -18.48 -5.08
C ALA A 46 1.14 -18.10 -6.41
N GLU A 47 1.01 -18.96 -7.41
CA GLU A 47 1.56 -18.65 -8.73
C GLU A 47 0.89 -17.43 -9.34
N TYR A 48 -0.41 -17.33 -9.16
CA TYR A 48 -1.13 -16.18 -9.69
C TYR A 48 -0.65 -14.89 -9.01
N LEU A 49 -0.49 -14.92 -7.70
CA LEU A 49 -0.02 -13.73 -6.98
C LEU A 49 1.33 -13.26 -7.49
N LEU A 50 2.22 -14.22 -7.78
CA LEU A 50 3.55 -13.85 -8.25
C LEU A 50 3.53 -13.29 -9.67
N SER A 51 2.46 -13.53 -10.40
CA SER A 51 2.34 -13.00 -11.76
C SER A 51 1.79 -11.59 -11.82
N ILE A 52 1.29 -11.07 -10.71
CA ILE A 52 0.66 -9.75 -10.70
C ILE A 52 1.73 -8.68 -10.75
N HIS A 53 1.57 -7.73 -11.64
CA HIS A 53 2.49 -6.61 -11.74
C HIS A 53 1.75 -5.43 -12.35
N PHE A 54 2.30 -4.24 -12.17
CA PHE A 54 1.73 -3.06 -12.79
C PHE A 54 1.91 -3.14 -14.30
N ASP A 55 0.92 -2.63 -15.03
CA ASP A 55 1.07 -2.59 -16.49
C ASP A 55 1.97 -1.43 -16.87
N GLU A 56 2.21 -1.28 -18.16
CA GLU A 56 3.13 -0.28 -18.65
C GLU A 56 2.68 1.13 -18.35
N ARG A 57 1.36 1.35 -18.40
CA ARG A 57 0.84 2.67 -18.13
C ARG A 57 1.13 3.10 -16.69
N ASP A 58 0.86 2.22 -15.75
CA ASP A 58 1.08 2.54 -14.35
C ASP A 58 2.56 2.66 -14.04
N THR A 59 3.37 1.82 -14.63
CA THR A 59 4.81 1.89 -14.42
C THR A 59 5.36 3.23 -14.93
N ALA A 60 4.90 3.65 -16.09
CA ALA A 60 5.34 4.93 -16.64
C ALA A 60 4.89 6.08 -15.75
N ARG A 61 3.67 6.00 -15.25
CA ARG A 61 3.17 7.07 -14.37
C ARG A 61 3.95 7.11 -13.07
N MET A 62 4.25 5.97 -12.49
CA MET A 62 5.04 5.93 -11.26
C MET A 62 6.41 6.54 -11.48
N ASN A 63 7.02 6.24 -12.61
CA ASN A 63 8.33 6.81 -12.94
C ASN A 63 8.26 8.32 -13.10
N GLU A 64 7.20 8.80 -13.74
CA GLU A 64 7.01 10.22 -13.92
C GLU A 64 6.84 10.92 -12.58
N LEU A 65 5.99 10.37 -11.71
CA LEU A 65 5.77 10.95 -10.40
C LEU A 65 7.03 10.93 -9.56
N SER A 66 7.79 9.85 -9.64
CA SER A 66 9.04 9.75 -8.90
C SER A 66 10.05 10.78 -9.35
N GLU A 67 10.08 11.04 -10.65
CA GLU A 67 10.99 12.05 -11.17
C GLU A 67 10.58 13.43 -10.70
N LEU A 68 9.27 13.73 -10.73
CA LEU A 68 8.79 15.00 -10.22
C LEU A 68 9.11 15.16 -8.74
N ALA A 69 9.02 14.07 -8.00
CA ALA A 69 9.33 14.11 -6.58
C ALA A 69 10.80 14.46 -6.36
N ARG A 70 11.69 13.87 -7.15
CA ARG A 70 13.11 14.18 -7.02
C ARG A 70 13.40 15.64 -7.32
N GLN A 71 12.62 16.24 -8.21
CA GLN A 71 12.78 17.63 -8.56
C GLN A 71 12.06 18.57 -7.61
N GLY A 72 11.31 18.03 -6.67
CA GLY A 72 10.55 18.86 -5.74
C GLY A 72 9.37 19.54 -6.40
N LYS A 73 8.83 18.95 -7.47
CA LYS A 73 7.78 19.60 -8.26
C LYS A 73 6.42 18.94 -8.18
N LEU A 74 6.21 18.01 -7.26
CA LEU A 74 4.92 17.36 -7.13
C LEU A 74 3.88 18.35 -6.62
N THR A 75 2.71 18.33 -7.25
CA THR A 75 1.56 19.02 -6.67
C THR A 75 0.99 18.17 -5.56
N GLY A 76 0.08 18.75 -4.77
CA GLY A 76 -0.57 17.97 -3.71
C GLY A 76 -1.31 16.77 -4.25
N ALA A 77 -1.99 16.94 -5.38
CA ALA A 77 -2.71 15.83 -5.98
C ALA A 77 -1.76 14.76 -6.48
N GLU A 78 -0.64 15.16 -7.05
CA GLU A 78 0.35 14.21 -7.53
C GLU A 78 1.01 13.47 -6.36
N GLN A 79 1.22 14.16 -5.25
CA GLN A 79 1.76 13.50 -4.08
C GLN A 79 0.81 12.41 -3.59
N ALA A 80 -0.48 12.72 -3.56
CA ALA A 80 -1.46 11.74 -3.15
C ALA A 80 -1.48 10.55 -4.10
N GLU A 81 -1.34 10.83 -5.38
CA GLU A 81 -1.31 9.77 -6.38
C GLU A 81 -0.09 8.88 -6.19
N LEU A 82 1.06 9.47 -5.99
CA LEU A 82 2.27 8.70 -5.76
C LEU A 82 2.16 7.86 -4.50
N ASP A 83 1.60 8.44 -3.44
CA ASP A 83 1.40 7.70 -2.20
C ASP A 83 0.52 6.48 -2.42
N SER A 84 -0.51 6.62 -3.25
CA SER A 84 -1.38 5.48 -3.55
C SER A 84 -0.62 4.37 -4.25
N TYR A 85 0.21 4.73 -5.23
CA TYR A 85 1.02 3.72 -5.89
C TYR A 85 1.97 3.02 -4.91
N LEU A 86 2.56 3.79 -4.00
CA LEU A 86 3.48 3.20 -3.04
C LEU A 86 2.76 2.26 -2.07
N HIS A 87 1.56 2.63 -1.66
CA HIS A 87 0.78 1.77 -0.78
C HIS A 87 0.43 0.46 -1.48
N VAL A 88 0.00 0.55 -2.73
CA VAL A 88 -0.34 -0.65 -3.48
C VAL A 88 0.89 -1.50 -3.73
N SER A 89 2.02 -0.87 -4.02
CA SER A 89 3.27 -1.59 -4.21
C SER A 89 3.66 -2.37 -2.96
N ASN A 90 3.50 -1.75 -1.80
CA ASN A 90 3.83 -2.42 -0.55
C ASN A 90 2.91 -3.60 -0.30
N LEU A 91 1.63 -3.42 -0.56
CA LEU A 91 0.69 -4.51 -0.38
C LEU A 91 1.01 -5.66 -1.32
N LEU A 92 1.29 -5.33 -2.56
CA LEU A 92 1.62 -6.34 -3.54
C LEU A 92 2.88 -7.11 -3.12
N ALA A 93 3.87 -6.40 -2.60
CA ALA A 93 5.10 -7.04 -2.15
C ALA A 93 4.83 -8.03 -1.01
N VAL A 94 3.94 -7.67 -0.10
CA VAL A 94 3.58 -8.57 0.98
C VAL A 94 2.88 -9.81 0.45
N MET A 95 1.95 -9.61 -0.47
CA MET A 95 1.22 -10.73 -1.07
C MET A 95 2.17 -11.67 -1.81
N GLN A 96 3.09 -11.09 -2.56
CA GLN A 96 4.01 -11.91 -3.33
C GLN A 96 5.00 -12.64 -2.44
N SER A 97 5.37 -12.03 -1.33
CA SER A 97 6.22 -12.70 -0.37
C SER A 97 5.53 -13.95 0.17
N LYS A 98 4.25 -13.84 0.46
CA LYS A 98 3.50 -14.99 0.95
C LYS A 98 3.34 -16.05 -0.13
N GLY A 99 3.16 -15.62 -1.37
CA GLY A 99 3.09 -16.54 -2.47
C GLY A 99 4.37 -17.35 -2.63
N ARG A 100 5.50 -16.66 -2.52
CA ARG A 100 6.79 -17.35 -2.62
C ARG A 100 6.96 -18.38 -1.51
N ARG A 101 6.55 -18.02 -0.29
CA ARG A 101 6.64 -18.96 0.81
C ARG A 101 5.76 -20.17 0.61
N ALA A 102 4.57 -19.95 0.09
CA ALA A 102 3.66 -21.06 -0.17
C ALA A 102 4.25 -22.02 -1.20
N LEU A 103 4.88 -21.48 -2.24
CA LEU A 103 5.51 -22.34 -3.24
C LEU A 103 6.70 -23.08 -2.68
N GLN A 104 7.46 -22.45 -1.80
CA GLN A 104 8.58 -23.12 -1.17
C GLN A 104 8.11 -24.28 -0.32
N ARG A 105 7.04 -24.08 0.41
CA ARG A 105 6.49 -25.17 1.23
C ARG A 105 6.00 -26.32 0.37
N SER A 106 5.36 -25.98 -0.74
CA SER A 106 4.85 -27.00 -1.64
C SER A 106 5.96 -27.82 -2.26
N ALA A 107 7.11 -27.22 -2.45
CA ALA A 107 8.22 -27.89 -3.09
C ALA A 107 8.89 -28.91 -2.17
N GLN A 108 8.63 -28.79 -0.90
CA GLN A 108 9.21 -29.72 0.05
C GLN A 108 8.28 -30.86 0.29
#